data_aa270311f0a5ce89c6a9ce1cd3ca7b0a
#
_entry.id   aa270311f0a5ce89c6a9ce1cd3ca7b0a
#
_cell.length_a   1.000
_cell.length_b   1.000
_cell.length_c   1.000
_cell.angle_alpha   90.00
_cell.angle_beta   90.00
_cell.angle_gamma   90.00
#
_symmetry.space_group_name_H-M   'P 1'
#
loop_
_entity.id
_entity.type
_entity.pdbx_description
1 polymer ?
#
loop_
_entity_poly.entity_id
_entity_poly.type
_entity_poly.pdbx_seq_one_letter_code
_entity_poly.pdbx_strand_id
1 'polypeptide(L)'
;HKEPKDTSVDAFAKVKRLTLSNQVIFHLKIRGFYGATNSELVAIIGGNPNSIQPRTADLSRASVPYVQEHPDGVKRKNAYDNDEIVWVLTPAGYEHYKTLEVR
;
A
#
# COMPACT_ATOMS: atom_id res chain seq x y z
N HIS A 1 -24.89 -15.00 16.80
CA HIS A 1 -23.75 -14.20 17.24
C HIS A 1 -22.86 -13.83 16.06
N LYS A 2 -22.05 -12.82 16.25
CA LYS A 2 -21.17 -12.35 15.18
C LYS A 2 -19.81 -13.00 15.27
N GLU A 3 -19.34 -13.45 14.15
CA GLU A 3 -18.00 -14.00 14.03
C GLU A 3 -17.01 -12.87 13.75
N PRO A 4 -15.83 -12.91 14.35
CA PRO A 4 -14.80 -11.92 14.01
C PRO A 4 -14.48 -11.90 12.50
N LYS A 5 -14.55 -13.05 11.85
CA LYS A 5 -14.27 -13.12 10.43
C LYS A 5 -15.29 -12.37 9.57
N ASP A 6 -16.52 -12.20 10.07
CA ASP A 6 -17.53 -11.41 9.35
C ASP A 6 -17.06 -9.96 9.23
N THR A 7 -16.52 -9.41 10.30
CA THR A 7 -15.97 -8.06 10.29
C THR A 7 -14.80 -7.96 9.33
N SER A 8 -13.94 -8.98 9.30
CA SER A 8 -12.80 -9.01 8.40
C SER A 8 -13.25 -9.02 6.94
N VAL A 9 -14.29 -9.78 6.62
CA VAL A 9 -14.83 -9.83 5.26
C VAL A 9 -15.35 -8.45 4.86
N ASP A 10 -16.05 -7.77 5.76
CA ASP A 10 -16.57 -6.43 5.48
C ASP A 10 -15.42 -5.44 5.23
N ALA A 11 -14.34 -5.54 6.02
CA ALA A 11 -13.19 -4.67 5.84
C ALA A 11 -12.55 -4.90 4.48
N PHE A 12 -12.37 -6.14 4.06
CA PHE A 12 -11.86 -6.46 2.74
C PHE A 12 -12.73 -5.91 1.63
N ALA A 13 -14.05 -6.03 1.77
CA ALA A 13 -14.97 -5.50 0.77
C ALA A 13 -14.83 -3.99 0.64
N LYS A 14 -14.67 -3.29 1.78
CA LYS A 14 -14.49 -1.84 1.76
C LYS A 14 -13.19 -1.44 1.09
N VAL A 15 -12.10 -2.16 1.39
CA VAL A 15 -10.80 -1.88 0.77
C VAL A 15 -10.88 -2.03 -0.74
N LYS A 16 -11.54 -3.06 -1.23
CA LYS A 16 -11.64 -3.30 -2.67
C LYS A 16 -12.44 -2.23 -3.40
N ARG A 17 -13.24 -1.44 -2.69
CA ARG A 17 -13.97 -0.33 -3.29
C ARG A 17 -13.15 0.94 -3.36
N LEU A 18 -12.00 0.99 -2.72
CA LEU A 18 -11.11 2.14 -2.79
C LEU A 18 -10.48 2.22 -4.16
N THR A 19 -10.06 3.43 -4.54
CA THR A 19 -9.20 3.58 -5.71
C THR A 19 -7.93 2.79 -5.50
N LEU A 20 -7.25 2.47 -6.58
CA LEU A 20 -6.02 1.71 -6.49
C LEU A 20 -4.97 2.44 -5.64
N SER A 21 -4.86 3.76 -5.81
CA SER A 21 -3.95 4.56 -4.99
C SER A 21 -4.26 4.44 -3.50
N ASN A 22 -5.54 4.49 -3.14
CA ASN A 22 -5.93 4.37 -1.74
C ASN A 22 -5.75 2.96 -1.22
N GLN A 23 -5.87 1.94 -2.07
CA GLN A 23 -5.55 0.57 -1.67
C GLN A 23 -4.06 0.45 -1.33
N VAL A 24 -3.20 1.08 -2.12
CA VAL A 24 -1.76 1.11 -1.84
C VAL A 24 -1.53 1.75 -0.48
N ILE A 25 -2.14 2.90 -0.23
CA ILE A 25 -1.99 3.61 1.05
C ILE A 25 -2.47 2.74 2.21
N PHE A 26 -3.61 2.08 2.05
CA PHE A 26 -4.14 1.20 3.09
C PHE A 26 -3.14 0.10 3.46
N HIS A 27 -2.59 -0.57 2.46
CA HIS A 27 -1.68 -1.69 2.71
C HIS A 27 -0.34 -1.21 3.28
N LEU A 28 0.15 -0.05 2.83
CA LEU A 28 1.38 0.51 3.38
C LEU A 28 1.19 0.93 4.84
N LYS A 29 -0.01 1.38 5.20
CA LYS A 29 -0.28 1.70 6.60
C LYS A 29 -0.19 0.45 7.48
N ILE A 30 -0.73 -0.66 7.00
CA ILE A 30 -0.66 -1.93 7.74
C ILE A 30 0.79 -2.40 7.88
N ARG A 31 1.57 -2.27 6.80
CA ARG A 31 2.96 -2.71 6.80
C ARG A 31 3.87 -1.82 7.66
N GLY A 32 3.47 -0.57 7.85
CA GLY A 32 4.23 0.36 8.67
C GLY A 32 5.63 0.59 8.11
N PHE A 33 6.63 0.64 8.99
CA PHE A 33 8.00 0.92 8.60
C PHE A 33 8.66 -0.24 7.84
N TYR A 34 8.09 -1.44 7.92
CA TYR A 34 8.53 -2.57 7.10
C TYR A 34 8.30 -2.27 5.62
N GLY A 35 7.22 -1.58 5.32
CA GLY A 35 6.90 -1.16 3.97
C GLY A 35 6.58 -2.29 3.03
N ALA A 36 6.54 -1.96 1.75
CA ALA A 36 6.28 -2.95 0.70
C ALA A 36 6.94 -2.53 -0.59
N THR A 37 7.40 -3.51 -1.36
CA THR A 37 7.85 -3.31 -2.72
C THR A 37 6.63 -3.33 -3.65
N ASN A 38 6.82 -2.90 -4.90
CA ASN A 38 5.75 -2.99 -5.90
C ASN A 38 5.29 -4.43 -6.10
N SER A 39 6.22 -5.37 -6.14
CA SER A 39 5.87 -6.80 -6.28
C SER A 39 5.03 -7.29 -5.11
N GLU A 40 5.37 -6.87 -3.91
CA GLU A 40 4.59 -7.25 -2.72
C GLU A 40 3.19 -6.66 -2.77
N LEU A 41 3.08 -5.39 -3.20
CA LEU A 41 1.77 -4.75 -3.34
C LEU A 41 0.91 -5.45 -4.39
N VAL A 42 1.51 -5.85 -5.51
CA VAL A 42 0.80 -6.62 -6.54
C VAL A 42 0.27 -7.93 -5.95
N ALA A 43 1.09 -8.62 -5.18
CA ALA A 43 0.69 -9.89 -4.57
C ALA A 43 -0.46 -9.70 -3.57
N ILE A 44 -0.43 -8.60 -2.82
CA ILE A 44 -1.46 -8.33 -1.80
C ILE A 44 -2.75 -7.84 -2.44
N ILE A 45 -2.65 -6.87 -3.35
CA ILE A 45 -3.82 -6.20 -3.93
C ILE A 45 -4.42 -7.03 -5.05
N GLY A 46 -3.55 -7.66 -5.83
CA GLY A 46 -3.97 -8.41 -7.01
C GLY A 46 -4.10 -7.49 -8.22
N GLY A 47 -4.50 -8.08 -9.34
CA GLY A 47 -4.70 -7.34 -10.57
C GLY A 47 -3.44 -7.21 -11.39
N ASN A 48 -3.40 -6.18 -12.22
CA ASN A 48 -2.34 -5.99 -13.21
C ASN A 48 -1.15 -5.30 -12.57
N PRO A 49 0.05 -5.90 -12.61
CA PRO A 49 1.26 -5.27 -12.07
C PRO A 49 1.53 -3.90 -12.68
N ASN A 50 1.18 -3.70 -13.95
CA ASN A 50 1.40 -2.42 -14.63
C ASN A 50 0.53 -1.30 -14.08
N SER A 51 -0.48 -1.61 -13.27
CA SER A 51 -1.31 -0.60 -12.65
C SER A 51 -0.78 -0.15 -11.29
N ILE A 52 -0.05 -1.01 -10.59
CA ILE A 52 0.46 -0.72 -9.25
C ILE A 52 1.68 0.21 -9.29
N GLN A 53 2.65 -0.09 -10.15
CA GLN A 53 3.88 0.68 -10.21
C GLN A 53 3.65 2.17 -10.47
N PRO A 54 2.77 2.57 -11.41
CA PRO A 54 2.48 3.99 -11.57
C PRO A 54 1.87 4.63 -10.34
N ARG A 55 1.11 3.85 -9.53
CA ARG A 55 0.49 4.43 -8.32
C ARG A 55 1.53 4.82 -7.28
N THR A 56 2.50 3.94 -7.00
CA THR A 56 3.56 4.29 -6.05
C THR A 56 4.39 5.46 -6.56
N ALA A 57 4.71 5.47 -7.85
CA ALA A 57 5.46 6.56 -8.46
C ALA A 57 4.71 7.89 -8.33
N ASP A 58 3.42 7.90 -8.68
CA ASP A 58 2.61 9.12 -8.62
C ASP A 58 2.49 9.64 -7.18
N LEU A 59 2.26 8.73 -6.24
CA LEU A 59 2.12 9.11 -4.83
C LEU A 59 3.41 9.64 -4.25
N SER A 60 4.56 9.22 -4.78
CA SER A 60 5.86 9.69 -4.29
C SER A 60 6.27 11.01 -4.91
N ARG A 61 5.74 11.36 -6.08
CA ARG A 61 6.11 12.58 -6.81
C ARG A 61 5.11 13.71 -6.65
N ALA A 62 4.01 13.48 -5.95
CA ALA A 62 2.98 14.50 -5.76
C ALA A 62 3.55 15.68 -4.97
N SER A 63 2.89 16.84 -5.08
CA SER A 63 3.29 18.04 -4.32
C SER A 63 3.32 17.75 -2.83
N VAL A 64 2.38 16.94 -2.37
CA VAL A 64 2.36 16.43 -1.00
C VAL A 64 2.45 14.91 -1.12
N PRO A 65 3.66 14.35 -1.06
CA PRO A 65 3.82 12.91 -1.25
C PRO A 65 3.19 12.11 -0.11
N TYR A 66 2.47 11.07 -0.46
CA TYR A 66 1.89 10.16 0.53
C TYR A 66 2.76 8.93 0.74
N VAL A 67 3.65 8.61 -0.20
CA VAL A 67 4.60 7.51 -0.04
C VAL A 67 6.00 8.02 -0.33
N GLN A 68 6.99 7.32 0.18
CA GLN A 68 8.39 7.64 -0.06
C GLN A 68 9.19 6.35 -0.08
N GLU A 69 10.38 6.41 -0.66
CA GLU A 69 11.32 5.31 -0.53
C GLU A 69 11.70 5.17 0.93
N HIS A 70 11.95 3.94 1.35
CA HIS A 70 12.32 3.68 2.73
C HIS A 70 13.54 4.56 3.10
N PRO A 71 13.44 5.34 4.19
CA PRO A 71 14.51 6.28 4.52
C PRO A 71 15.86 5.62 4.78
N ASP A 72 15.88 4.35 5.14
CA ASP A 72 17.13 3.61 5.35
C ASP A 72 17.69 3.02 4.05
N GLY A 73 17.05 3.27 2.92
CA GLY A 73 17.51 2.75 1.64
C GLY A 73 17.35 1.24 1.48
N VAL A 74 16.48 0.65 2.29
CA VAL A 74 16.25 -0.79 2.26
C VAL A 74 15.65 -1.20 0.93
N LYS A 75 16.12 -2.33 0.40
CA LYS A 75 15.54 -2.95 -0.78
C LYS A 75 15.28 -4.42 -0.48
N ARG A 76 14.35 -5.00 -1.20
CA ARG A 76 14.07 -6.43 -1.08
C ARG A 76 14.04 -7.06 -2.45
N LYS A 77 14.48 -8.31 -2.51
CA LYS A 77 14.48 -9.04 -3.77
C LYS A 77 13.08 -9.54 -4.09
N ASN A 78 12.74 -9.49 -5.38
CA ASN A 78 11.49 -10.07 -5.86
C ASN A 78 11.72 -11.54 -6.29
N ALA A 79 10.70 -12.14 -6.86
CA ALA A 79 10.74 -13.54 -7.27
C ALA A 79 11.80 -13.83 -8.34
N TYR A 80 12.25 -12.78 -9.03
CA TYR A 80 13.27 -12.93 -10.08
C TYR A 80 14.65 -12.51 -9.61
N ASP A 81 14.84 -12.41 -8.29
CA ASP A 81 16.11 -12.05 -7.66
C ASP A 81 16.60 -10.64 -8.00
N ASN A 82 15.66 -9.75 -8.33
CA ASN A 82 15.97 -8.35 -8.58
C ASN A 82 15.62 -7.51 -7.35
N ASP A 83 16.49 -6.55 -7.03
CA ASP A 83 16.26 -5.63 -5.93
C ASP A 83 15.15 -4.65 -6.30
N GLU A 84 14.21 -4.44 -5.37
CA GLU A 84 13.14 -3.48 -5.53
C GLU A 84 13.15 -2.50 -4.38
N ILE A 85 12.78 -1.25 -4.70
CA ILE A 85 12.61 -0.21 -3.69
C ILE A 85 11.50 -0.61 -2.73
N VAL A 86 11.75 -0.41 -1.44
CA VAL A 86 10.71 -0.57 -0.41
C VAL A 86 10.05 0.79 -0.21
N TRP A 87 8.73 0.82 -0.28
CA TRP A 87 7.94 2.03 -0.09
C TRP A 87 7.33 2.04 1.29
N VAL A 88 7.26 3.22 1.89
CA VAL A 88 6.59 3.44 3.18
C VAL A 88 5.75 4.70 3.07
N LEU A 89 4.79 4.88 3.98
CA LEU A 89 4.00 6.09 4.01
C LEU A 89 4.81 7.24 4.60
N THR A 90 4.57 8.44 4.07
CA THR A 90 5.03 9.68 4.70
C THR A 90 4.05 10.04 5.83
N PRO A 91 4.40 11.02 6.68
CA PRO A 91 3.42 11.52 7.67
C PRO A 91 2.13 11.99 6.99
N ALA A 92 2.22 12.64 5.81
CA ALA A 92 1.04 13.04 5.05
C ALA A 92 0.24 11.82 4.60
N GLY A 93 0.92 10.72 4.26
CA GLY A 93 0.24 9.48 3.89
C GLY A 93 -0.54 8.88 5.06
N TYR A 94 0.03 8.91 6.25
CA TYR A 94 -0.69 8.45 7.44
C TYR A 94 -1.91 9.31 7.73
N GLU A 95 -1.81 10.63 7.53
CA GLU A 95 -2.95 11.51 7.72
C GLU A 95 -4.02 11.24 6.67
N HIS A 96 -3.63 11.03 5.43
CA HIS A 96 -4.58 10.70 4.38
C HIS A 96 -5.29 9.38 4.67
N TYR A 97 -4.58 8.40 5.19
CA TYR A 97 -5.17 7.11 5.55
C TYR A 97 -6.38 7.30 6.47
N LYS A 98 -6.31 8.26 7.39
CA LYS A 98 -7.40 8.51 8.35
C LYS A 98 -8.69 8.94 7.67
N THR A 99 -8.61 9.42 6.44
CA THR A 99 -9.79 9.85 5.69
C THR A 99 -10.47 8.70 4.96
N LEU A 100 -9.82 7.54 4.88
CA LEU A 100 -10.37 6.38 4.17
C LEU A 100 -11.43 5.70 5.03
N GLU A 101 -12.54 5.30 4.39
CA GLU A 101 -13.66 4.70 5.11
C GLU A 101 -13.57 3.17 5.06
N VAL A 102 -12.58 2.63 5.77
CA VAL A 102 -12.33 1.18 5.78
C VAL A 102 -12.37 0.60 7.18
N ARG A 103 -12.81 1.39 8.15
CA ARG A 103 -12.91 0.95 9.54
C ARG A 103 -14.30 0.51 9.88
#